data_62b18b885fe3ff8995c0e6b7f0df917a
#
_entry.id   62b18b885fe3ff8995c0e6b7f0df917a
#
_cell.length_a   1.000
_cell.length_b   1.000
_cell.length_c   1.000
_cell.angle_alpha   90.00
_cell.angle_beta   90.00
_cell.angle_gamma   90.00
#
_symmetry.space_group_name_H-M   'P 1'
#
loop_
_entity.id
_entity.type
_entity.pdbx_description
1 polymer ?
#
loop_
_entity_poly.entity_id
_entity_poly.type
_entity_poly.pdbx_seq_one_letter_code
_entity_poly.pdbx_strand_id
1 'polypeptide(L)'
;MLEALRAGRADVAVASRYFLGGSAAGLSKQRSWVSRGSNALVRLLLGIELTDPMSGHFMIRRDAFEAIAPALSSQGFKILLDILATARGSLRTVELPSTFRERQHGESKLDSKIALDFAALVTAKLTHDAVSARFLLFCLVGLTGLGIHLSVLSAFLTMTDLTFSVAQALATIGAIAWNFVLNNLFTYRDQRLTGWHFLTGLVRFQVICAIGAISNVGIATWIYDYDEVWWIAGLGGALIGTVWNFVVSAALVWRQR
;
A
#
# COMPACT_ATOMS: atom_id res chain seq x y z
N MET A 1 -25.32 -18.14 -6.50
CA MET A 1 -24.04 -18.37 -5.77
C MET A 1 -24.09 -19.64 -4.93
N LEU A 2 -24.99 -19.72 -3.94
CA LEU A 2 -25.06 -20.86 -3.02
C LEU A 2 -25.20 -22.22 -3.70
N GLU A 3 -26.03 -22.33 -4.73
CA GLU A 3 -26.19 -23.57 -5.52
C GLU A 3 -24.89 -24.02 -6.22
N ALA A 4 -24.12 -23.07 -6.79
CA ALA A 4 -22.85 -23.38 -7.45
C ALA A 4 -21.82 -23.96 -6.48
N LEU A 5 -21.78 -23.44 -5.26
CA LEU A 5 -20.90 -23.91 -4.19
C LEU A 5 -21.36 -25.27 -3.64
N ARG A 6 -22.67 -25.44 -3.38
CA ARG A 6 -23.24 -26.71 -2.87
C ARG A 6 -23.11 -27.86 -3.85
N ALA A 7 -23.25 -27.58 -5.16
CA ALA A 7 -23.05 -28.57 -6.21
C ALA A 7 -21.57 -28.95 -6.45
N GLY A 8 -20.62 -28.40 -5.70
CA GLY A 8 -19.19 -28.67 -5.83
C GLY A 8 -18.58 -28.15 -7.15
N ARG A 9 -19.29 -27.32 -7.90
CA ARG A 9 -18.85 -26.79 -9.20
C ARG A 9 -17.84 -25.67 -9.07
N ALA A 10 -17.81 -24.97 -7.93
CA ALA A 10 -16.89 -23.87 -7.65
C ALA A 10 -16.54 -23.83 -6.16
N ASP A 11 -15.40 -23.24 -5.86
CA ASP A 11 -14.93 -22.93 -4.51
C ASP A 11 -15.25 -21.47 -4.15
N VAL A 12 -15.30 -20.60 -5.19
CA VAL A 12 -15.68 -19.18 -5.08
C VAL A 12 -16.73 -18.83 -6.13
N ALA A 13 -17.83 -18.21 -5.72
CA ALA A 13 -18.85 -17.66 -6.60
C ALA A 13 -18.88 -16.13 -6.47
N VAL A 14 -18.72 -15.42 -7.58
CA VAL A 14 -18.60 -13.97 -7.65
C VAL A 14 -19.78 -13.36 -8.37
N ALA A 15 -20.45 -12.38 -7.79
CA ALA A 15 -21.45 -11.57 -8.44
C ALA A 15 -20.74 -10.45 -9.23
N SER A 16 -20.70 -10.58 -10.56
CA SER A 16 -19.96 -9.68 -11.44
C SER A 16 -20.90 -8.67 -12.12
N ARG A 17 -20.47 -7.42 -12.14
CA ARG A 17 -21.13 -6.32 -12.87
C ARG A 17 -20.81 -6.34 -14.37
N TYR A 18 -19.75 -7.04 -14.74
CA TYR A 18 -19.17 -7.03 -16.09
C TYR A 18 -19.30 -8.38 -16.81
N PHE A 19 -19.79 -9.41 -16.13
CA PHE A 19 -20.14 -10.69 -16.75
C PHE A 19 -21.41 -10.58 -17.59
N LEU A 20 -21.57 -11.46 -18.58
CA LEU A 20 -22.72 -11.49 -19.50
C LEU A 20 -24.04 -11.41 -18.73
N GLY A 21 -24.84 -10.36 -18.97
CA GLY A 21 -26.09 -10.10 -18.24
C GLY A 21 -25.92 -9.28 -16.95
N GLY A 22 -24.69 -8.92 -16.55
CA GLY A 22 -24.42 -8.00 -15.45
C GLY A 22 -24.61 -6.54 -15.86
N SER A 23 -24.80 -5.65 -14.88
CA SER A 23 -24.98 -4.23 -15.12
C SER A 23 -24.29 -3.38 -14.07
N ALA A 24 -23.50 -2.40 -14.53
CA ALA A 24 -22.86 -1.38 -13.74
C ALA A 24 -23.62 -0.02 -13.83
N ALA A 25 -24.89 -0.01 -14.22
CA ALA A 25 -25.68 1.20 -14.49
C ALA A 25 -25.78 2.15 -13.27
N GLY A 26 -25.69 1.63 -12.04
CA GLY A 26 -25.67 2.45 -10.82
C GLY A 26 -24.32 3.12 -10.52
N LEU A 27 -23.31 3.01 -11.40
CA LEU A 27 -22.03 3.70 -11.25
C LEU A 27 -22.00 4.95 -12.15
N SER A 28 -21.43 6.06 -11.64
CA SER A 28 -21.12 7.20 -12.50
C SER A 28 -20.13 6.80 -13.60
N LYS A 29 -20.16 7.50 -14.75
CA LYS A 29 -19.28 7.22 -15.91
C LYS A 29 -17.80 7.16 -15.50
N GLN A 30 -17.34 8.11 -14.71
CA GLN A 30 -15.95 8.18 -14.22
C GLN A 30 -15.59 6.95 -13.36
N ARG A 31 -16.46 6.54 -12.45
CA ARG A 31 -16.25 5.35 -11.60
C ARG A 31 -16.27 4.05 -12.39
N SER A 32 -17.15 3.96 -13.38
CA SER A 32 -17.19 2.80 -14.29
C SER A 32 -15.87 2.66 -15.05
N TRP A 33 -15.31 3.78 -15.53
CA TRP A 33 -14.02 3.82 -16.22
C TRP A 33 -12.87 3.37 -15.30
N VAL A 34 -12.76 3.95 -14.11
CA VAL A 34 -11.75 3.58 -13.11
C VAL A 34 -11.89 2.11 -12.72
N SER A 35 -13.11 1.63 -12.49
CA SER A 35 -13.36 0.23 -12.13
C SER A 35 -12.95 -0.73 -13.25
N ARG A 36 -13.29 -0.44 -14.51
CA ARG A 36 -12.88 -1.26 -15.66
C ARG A 36 -11.37 -1.27 -15.85
N GLY A 37 -10.73 -0.09 -15.77
CA GLY A 37 -9.27 0.03 -15.87
C GLY A 37 -8.54 -0.75 -14.78
N SER A 38 -9.00 -0.63 -13.53
CA SER A 38 -8.42 -1.38 -12.41
C SER A 38 -8.63 -2.89 -12.55
N ASN A 39 -9.82 -3.35 -13.01
CA ASN A 39 -10.08 -4.76 -13.27
C ASN A 39 -9.18 -5.29 -14.41
N ALA A 40 -9.02 -4.52 -15.50
CA ALA A 40 -8.13 -4.89 -16.60
C ALA A 40 -6.67 -4.99 -16.15
N LEU A 41 -6.21 -4.05 -15.33
CA LEU A 41 -4.85 -4.04 -14.77
C LEU A 41 -4.61 -5.28 -13.90
N VAL A 42 -5.54 -5.61 -13.00
CA VAL A 42 -5.45 -6.79 -12.13
C VAL A 42 -5.39 -8.09 -12.95
N ARG A 43 -6.26 -8.20 -13.95
CA ARG A 43 -6.27 -9.37 -14.86
C ARG A 43 -4.95 -9.54 -15.58
N LEU A 44 -4.41 -8.44 -16.12
CA LEU A 44 -3.13 -8.45 -16.84
C LEU A 44 -1.95 -8.77 -15.91
N LEU A 45 -1.87 -8.15 -14.74
CA LEU A 45 -0.72 -8.27 -13.85
C LEU A 45 -0.72 -9.54 -13.00
N LEU A 46 -1.90 -9.98 -12.55
CA LEU A 46 -2.02 -11.12 -11.64
C LEU A 46 -2.57 -12.39 -12.30
N GLY A 47 -2.85 -12.35 -13.61
CA GLY A 47 -3.36 -13.52 -14.36
C GLY A 47 -4.74 -13.99 -13.91
N ILE A 48 -5.57 -13.12 -13.31
CA ILE A 48 -6.90 -13.46 -12.82
C ILE A 48 -7.91 -13.39 -13.98
N GLU A 49 -8.59 -14.48 -14.28
CA GLU A 49 -9.51 -14.57 -15.43
C GLU A 49 -10.88 -13.93 -15.21
N LEU A 50 -11.25 -13.61 -13.95
CA LEU A 50 -12.55 -13.01 -13.62
C LEU A 50 -12.75 -11.62 -14.23
N THR A 51 -13.98 -11.31 -14.64
CA THR A 51 -14.32 -9.98 -15.20
C THR A 51 -14.45 -8.90 -14.13
N ASP A 52 -14.75 -9.28 -12.87
CA ASP A 52 -14.88 -8.37 -11.72
C ASP A 52 -14.16 -8.89 -10.45
N PRO A 53 -12.82 -9.02 -10.48
CA PRO A 53 -12.03 -9.56 -9.37
C PRO A 53 -12.06 -8.65 -8.13
N MET A 54 -12.63 -7.46 -8.22
CA MET A 54 -12.77 -6.51 -7.12
C MET A 54 -14.21 -6.37 -6.63
N SER A 55 -15.10 -7.30 -7.00
CA SER A 55 -16.46 -7.32 -6.49
C SER A 55 -16.47 -7.49 -4.97
N GLY A 56 -17.29 -6.68 -4.28
CA GLY A 56 -17.55 -6.87 -2.85
C GLY A 56 -18.64 -7.90 -2.55
N HIS A 57 -19.22 -8.50 -3.58
CA HIS A 57 -20.33 -9.46 -3.46
C HIS A 57 -19.89 -10.82 -3.99
N PHE A 58 -19.48 -11.70 -3.08
CA PHE A 58 -19.00 -13.05 -3.40
C PHE A 58 -19.32 -14.02 -2.26
N MET A 59 -19.23 -15.30 -2.55
CA MET A 59 -19.28 -16.39 -1.59
C MET A 59 -18.10 -17.32 -1.80
N ILE A 60 -17.53 -17.81 -0.74
CA ILE A 60 -16.43 -18.79 -0.74
C ILE A 60 -16.79 -19.96 0.18
N ARG A 61 -16.37 -21.16 -0.17
CA ARG A 61 -16.48 -22.32 0.70
C ARG A 61 -15.56 -22.17 1.90
N ARG A 62 -16.00 -22.62 3.07
CA ARG A 62 -15.25 -22.48 4.32
C ARG A 62 -13.88 -23.17 4.25
N ASP A 63 -13.84 -24.41 3.78
CA ASP A 63 -12.62 -25.20 3.62
C ASP A 63 -11.59 -24.51 2.70
N ALA A 64 -12.07 -23.98 1.57
CA ALA A 64 -11.25 -23.22 0.62
C ALA A 64 -10.70 -21.92 1.23
N PHE A 65 -11.52 -21.23 2.03
CA PHE A 65 -11.07 -20.01 2.71
C PHE A 65 -10.05 -20.31 3.83
N GLU A 66 -10.33 -21.31 4.68
CA GLU A 66 -9.44 -21.68 5.78
C GLU A 66 -8.04 -22.11 5.29
N ALA A 67 -7.98 -22.74 4.11
CA ALA A 67 -6.71 -23.13 3.50
C ALA A 67 -5.81 -21.95 3.12
N ILE A 68 -6.39 -20.79 2.74
CA ILE A 68 -5.63 -19.62 2.29
C ILE A 68 -5.58 -18.48 3.33
N ALA A 69 -6.46 -18.50 4.33
CA ALA A 69 -6.59 -17.45 5.33
C ALA A 69 -5.28 -17.04 6.02
N PRO A 70 -4.36 -17.98 6.37
CA PRO A 70 -3.08 -17.62 6.99
C PRO A 70 -2.15 -16.81 6.09
N ALA A 71 -2.32 -16.88 4.76
CA ALA A 71 -1.49 -16.20 3.77
C ALA A 71 -2.12 -14.90 3.24
N LEU A 72 -3.31 -14.53 3.72
CA LEU A 72 -3.93 -13.25 3.34
C LEU A 72 -3.21 -12.07 3.97
N SER A 73 -3.13 -10.96 3.22
CA SER A 73 -2.41 -9.76 3.67
C SER A 73 -3.04 -9.06 4.87
N SER A 74 -4.28 -9.41 5.26
CA SER A 74 -5.12 -8.75 6.29
C SER A 74 -5.19 -7.22 6.16
N GLN A 75 -4.69 -6.68 5.08
CA GLN A 75 -4.67 -5.26 4.76
C GLN A 75 -5.43 -5.00 3.48
N GLY A 76 -6.30 -4.01 3.53
CA GLY A 76 -6.92 -3.51 2.32
C GLY A 76 -8.43 -3.72 2.26
N PHE A 77 -9.00 -2.97 1.31
CA PHE A 77 -10.43 -2.85 1.09
C PHE A 77 -10.99 -3.93 0.13
N LYS A 78 -10.11 -4.72 -0.51
CA LYS A 78 -10.44 -5.63 -1.62
C LYS A 78 -10.13 -7.09 -1.29
N ILE A 79 -10.86 -7.62 -0.30
CA ILE A 79 -10.62 -8.99 0.20
C ILE A 79 -10.74 -10.06 -0.90
N LEU A 80 -11.66 -9.93 -1.86
CA LEU A 80 -11.77 -10.89 -2.96
C LEU A 80 -10.50 -10.92 -3.80
N LEU A 81 -9.94 -9.75 -4.11
CA LEU A 81 -8.68 -9.65 -4.86
C LEU A 81 -7.53 -10.32 -4.11
N ASP A 82 -7.42 -10.09 -2.80
CA ASP A 82 -6.40 -10.72 -1.95
C ASP A 82 -6.54 -12.26 -1.96
N ILE A 83 -7.77 -12.77 -1.81
CA ILE A 83 -8.10 -14.20 -1.89
C ILE A 83 -7.66 -14.79 -3.23
N LEU A 84 -8.08 -14.20 -4.35
CA LEU A 84 -7.79 -14.71 -5.68
C LEU A 84 -6.28 -14.68 -6.01
N ALA A 85 -5.62 -13.58 -5.66
CA ALA A 85 -4.19 -13.42 -5.88
C ALA A 85 -3.35 -14.38 -5.01
N THR A 86 -3.76 -14.61 -3.75
CA THR A 86 -3.12 -15.57 -2.85
C THR A 86 -3.32 -17.01 -3.32
N ALA A 87 -4.51 -17.33 -3.82
CA ALA A 87 -4.85 -18.65 -4.32
C ALA A 87 -4.15 -19.04 -5.65
N ARG A 88 -3.65 -18.06 -6.42
CA ARG A 88 -2.90 -18.27 -7.66
C ARG A 88 -3.52 -19.29 -8.61
N GLY A 89 -4.84 -19.22 -8.81
CA GLY A 89 -5.56 -20.13 -9.68
C GLY A 89 -5.91 -21.50 -9.09
N SER A 90 -5.55 -21.79 -7.83
CA SER A 90 -5.91 -23.06 -7.17
C SER A 90 -7.40 -23.17 -6.83
N LEU A 91 -8.13 -22.04 -6.79
CA LEU A 91 -9.57 -22.01 -6.51
C LEU A 91 -10.38 -22.06 -7.82
N ARG A 92 -11.35 -22.94 -7.88
CA ARG A 92 -12.34 -22.96 -8.96
C ARG A 92 -13.32 -21.81 -8.75
N THR A 93 -13.39 -20.90 -9.71
CA THR A 93 -14.23 -19.71 -9.64
C THR A 93 -15.39 -19.78 -10.62
N VAL A 94 -16.52 -19.19 -10.26
CA VAL A 94 -17.68 -18.99 -11.14
C VAL A 94 -18.18 -17.57 -11.02
N GLU A 95 -18.45 -16.93 -12.16
CA GLU A 95 -19.09 -15.61 -12.20
C GLU A 95 -20.58 -15.73 -12.49
N LEU A 96 -21.35 -14.93 -11.81
CA LEU A 96 -22.80 -14.80 -11.99
C LEU A 96 -23.12 -13.34 -12.27
N PRO A 97 -24.06 -13.05 -13.19
CA PRO A 97 -24.43 -11.68 -13.48
C PRO A 97 -25.05 -11.01 -12.25
N SER A 98 -24.68 -9.75 -12.04
CA SER A 98 -25.23 -8.92 -10.97
C SER A 98 -25.51 -7.51 -11.47
N THR A 99 -26.65 -6.96 -11.06
CA THR A 99 -27.00 -5.57 -11.33
C THR A 99 -26.61 -4.70 -10.15
N PHE A 100 -25.70 -3.76 -10.36
CA PHE A 100 -25.31 -2.79 -9.36
C PHE A 100 -26.36 -1.67 -9.32
N ARG A 101 -27.07 -1.56 -8.21
CA ARG A 101 -28.05 -0.50 -7.97
C ARG A 101 -27.36 0.72 -7.35
N GLU A 102 -27.86 1.90 -7.66
CA GLU A 102 -27.41 3.13 -7.04
C GLU A 102 -27.66 3.09 -5.53
N ARG A 103 -26.69 3.58 -4.74
CA ARG A 103 -26.85 3.66 -3.29
C ARG A 103 -27.89 4.69 -2.94
N GLN A 104 -28.88 4.32 -2.16
CA GLN A 104 -29.91 5.24 -1.66
C GLN A 104 -29.38 6.16 -0.56
N HIS A 105 -28.30 5.78 0.16
CA HIS A 105 -27.71 6.54 1.26
C HIS A 105 -26.18 6.40 1.24
N GLY A 106 -25.47 7.51 1.53
CA GLY A 106 -24.02 7.57 1.70
C GLY A 106 -23.25 7.94 0.43
N GLU A 107 -22.25 8.80 0.61
CA GLU A 107 -21.31 9.18 -0.45
C GLU A 107 -20.21 8.12 -0.58
N SER A 108 -19.93 7.72 -1.80
CA SER A 108 -18.78 6.88 -2.09
C SER A 108 -17.61 7.79 -2.43
N LYS A 109 -16.70 7.98 -1.50
CA LYS A 109 -15.48 8.72 -1.74
C LYS A 109 -14.54 7.87 -2.63
N LEU A 110 -14.20 8.38 -3.81
CA LEU A 110 -13.00 7.98 -4.53
C LEU A 110 -11.83 8.61 -3.75
N ASP A 111 -11.34 7.90 -2.75
CA ASP A 111 -10.29 8.40 -1.88
C ASP A 111 -8.95 7.98 -2.49
N SER A 112 -8.00 8.91 -2.61
CA SER A 112 -6.60 8.65 -2.99
C SER A 112 -5.99 7.49 -2.19
N LYS A 113 -6.45 7.33 -0.95
CA LYS A 113 -6.13 6.22 -0.06
C LYS A 113 -6.52 4.85 -0.62
N ILE A 114 -7.72 4.71 -1.21
CA ILE A 114 -8.16 3.44 -1.82
C ILE A 114 -7.28 3.08 -3.01
N ALA A 115 -6.85 4.09 -3.78
CA ALA A 115 -5.93 3.88 -4.90
C ALA A 115 -4.53 3.43 -4.43
N LEU A 116 -4.00 4.03 -3.35
CA LEU A 116 -2.72 3.64 -2.76
C LEU A 116 -2.78 2.22 -2.17
N ASP A 117 -3.82 1.89 -1.42
CA ASP A 117 -4.04 0.55 -0.86
C ASP A 117 -4.14 -0.51 -1.98
N PHE A 118 -4.82 -0.17 -3.07
CA PHE A 118 -4.93 -1.03 -4.24
C PHE A 118 -3.57 -1.26 -4.92
N ALA A 119 -2.83 -0.18 -5.19
CA ALA A 119 -1.50 -0.28 -5.79
C ALA A 119 -0.54 -1.10 -4.90
N ALA A 120 -0.55 -0.85 -3.59
CA ALA A 120 0.27 -1.59 -2.64
C ALA A 120 -0.07 -3.09 -2.61
N LEU A 121 -1.37 -3.44 -2.61
CA LEU A 121 -1.81 -4.84 -2.66
C LEU A 121 -1.37 -5.52 -3.95
N VAL A 122 -1.60 -4.90 -5.10
CA VAL A 122 -1.22 -5.45 -6.41
C VAL A 122 0.29 -5.69 -6.46
N THR A 123 1.10 -4.71 -6.02
CA THR A 123 2.56 -4.85 -6.03
C THR A 123 3.04 -5.93 -5.04
N ALA A 124 2.44 -6.04 -3.85
CA ALA A 124 2.76 -7.12 -2.91
C ALA A 124 2.50 -8.50 -3.53
N LYS A 125 1.36 -8.67 -4.21
CA LYS A 125 1.03 -9.94 -4.86
C LYS A 125 1.89 -10.24 -6.08
N LEU A 126 2.30 -9.22 -6.84
CA LEU A 126 3.27 -9.36 -7.94
C LEU A 126 4.65 -9.84 -7.45
N THR A 127 5.07 -9.37 -6.27
CA THR A 127 6.34 -9.78 -5.65
C THR A 127 6.21 -11.07 -4.81
N HIS A 128 5.10 -11.80 -4.95
CA HIS A 128 4.83 -13.02 -4.21
C HIS A 128 4.83 -12.81 -2.68
N ASP A 129 4.33 -11.65 -2.24
CA ASP A 129 4.34 -11.21 -0.85
C ASP A 129 5.75 -11.06 -0.23
N ALA A 130 6.81 -11.10 -1.05
CA ALA A 130 8.18 -10.81 -0.60
C ALA A 130 8.31 -9.36 -0.10
N VAL A 131 7.51 -8.45 -0.67
CA VAL A 131 7.44 -7.06 -0.25
C VAL A 131 6.03 -6.77 0.29
N SER A 132 5.93 -6.45 1.57
CA SER A 132 4.62 -6.18 2.17
C SER A 132 3.99 -4.90 1.61
N ALA A 133 2.66 -4.90 1.46
CA ALA A 133 1.90 -3.70 1.06
C ALA A 133 2.19 -2.50 1.97
N ARG A 134 2.41 -2.75 3.27
CA ARG A 134 2.77 -1.74 4.26
C ARG A 134 4.15 -1.13 3.99
N PHE A 135 5.14 -1.93 3.58
CA PHE A 135 6.46 -1.44 3.19
C PHE A 135 6.39 -0.54 1.95
N LEU A 136 5.59 -0.93 0.95
CA LEU A 136 5.40 -0.12 -0.26
C LEU A 136 4.75 1.23 0.05
N LEU A 137 3.71 1.25 0.89
CA LEU A 137 3.11 2.50 1.35
C LEU A 137 4.13 3.37 2.09
N PHE A 138 4.97 2.76 2.94
CA PHE A 138 6.04 3.46 3.63
C PHE A 138 7.04 4.10 2.65
N CYS A 139 7.45 3.38 1.61
CA CYS A 139 8.32 3.89 0.55
C CYS A 139 7.67 5.04 -0.23
N LEU A 140 6.39 4.90 -0.61
CA LEU A 140 5.65 5.97 -1.32
C LEU A 140 5.55 7.24 -0.46
N VAL A 141 5.28 7.11 0.83
CA VAL A 141 5.32 8.23 1.77
C VAL A 141 6.71 8.84 1.82
N GLY A 142 7.77 8.01 1.87
CA GLY A 142 9.16 8.48 1.84
C GLY A 142 9.48 9.33 0.62
N LEU A 143 8.98 8.94 -0.57
CA LEU A 143 9.16 9.72 -1.80
C LEU A 143 8.48 11.11 -1.71
N THR A 144 7.30 11.22 -1.10
CA THR A 144 6.68 12.53 -0.87
C THR A 144 7.50 13.38 0.08
N GLY A 145 8.12 12.76 1.10
CA GLY A 145 9.03 13.44 2.03
C GLY A 145 10.27 14.02 1.36
N LEU A 146 10.80 13.33 0.34
CA LEU A 146 11.89 13.89 -0.46
C LEU A 146 11.46 15.17 -1.18
N GLY A 147 10.26 15.20 -1.76
CA GLY A 147 9.70 16.41 -2.37
C GLY A 147 9.56 17.56 -1.37
N ILE A 148 9.02 17.28 -0.20
CA ILE A 148 8.91 18.27 0.90
C ILE A 148 10.30 18.76 1.34
N HIS A 149 11.26 17.84 1.51
CA HIS A 149 12.63 18.18 1.90
C HIS A 149 13.25 19.21 0.92
N LEU A 150 13.20 18.89 -0.37
CA LEU A 150 13.76 19.76 -1.41
C LEU A 150 13.05 21.12 -1.48
N SER A 151 11.73 21.14 -1.35
CA SER A 151 10.95 22.38 -1.36
C SER A 151 11.27 23.27 -0.17
N VAL A 152 11.33 22.70 1.04
CA VAL A 152 11.64 23.43 2.27
C VAL A 152 13.09 23.93 2.27
N LEU A 153 14.04 23.09 1.82
CA LEU A 153 15.44 23.47 1.67
C LEU A 153 15.60 24.65 0.71
N SER A 154 14.98 24.54 -0.48
CA SER A 154 14.99 25.63 -1.46
C SER A 154 14.40 26.92 -0.89
N ALA A 155 13.27 26.84 -0.19
CA ALA A 155 12.66 28.01 0.44
C ALA A 155 13.58 28.66 1.49
N PHE A 156 14.24 27.87 2.36
CA PHE A 156 15.16 28.43 3.33
C PHE A 156 16.37 29.11 2.67
N LEU A 157 16.95 28.52 1.63
CA LEU A 157 18.11 29.06 0.94
C LEU A 157 17.78 30.32 0.10
N THR A 158 16.52 30.48 -0.33
CA THR A 158 16.11 31.63 -1.15
C THR A 158 15.48 32.76 -0.35
N MET A 159 14.87 32.47 0.80
CA MET A 159 14.07 33.42 1.58
C MET A 159 14.73 33.82 2.91
N THR A 160 15.83 33.19 3.28
CA THR A 160 16.51 33.45 4.57
C THR A 160 18.01 33.46 4.41
N ASP A 161 18.73 34.08 5.37
CA ASP A 161 20.20 34.09 5.44
C ASP A 161 20.79 32.89 6.21
N LEU A 162 20.04 31.79 6.33
CA LEU A 162 20.49 30.58 6.98
C LEU A 162 21.66 29.94 6.22
N THR A 163 22.64 29.43 6.97
CA THR A 163 23.69 28.61 6.37
C THR A 163 23.08 27.31 5.78
N PHE A 164 23.71 26.79 4.74
CA PHE A 164 23.27 25.54 4.11
C PHE A 164 23.03 24.40 5.12
N SER A 165 23.97 24.24 6.08
CA SER A 165 23.88 23.16 7.09
C SER A 165 22.64 23.30 7.99
N VAL A 166 22.30 24.53 8.40
CA VAL A 166 21.11 24.78 9.22
C VAL A 166 19.84 24.58 8.40
N ALA A 167 19.79 25.14 7.18
CA ALA A 167 18.65 24.95 6.27
C ALA A 167 18.42 23.47 5.97
N GLN A 168 19.47 22.70 5.70
CA GLN A 168 19.43 21.26 5.44
C GLN A 168 18.89 20.49 6.66
N ALA A 169 19.38 20.81 7.87
CA ALA A 169 18.91 20.15 9.09
C ALA A 169 17.41 20.40 9.35
N LEU A 170 16.96 21.64 9.21
CA LEU A 170 15.56 22.02 9.38
C LEU A 170 14.66 21.36 8.32
N ALA A 171 15.10 21.34 7.05
CA ALA A 171 14.37 20.67 5.97
C ALA A 171 14.26 19.16 6.22
N THR A 172 15.32 18.53 6.72
CA THR A 172 15.32 17.10 7.07
C THR A 172 14.35 16.82 8.21
N ILE A 173 14.38 17.59 9.30
CA ILE A 173 13.43 17.44 10.42
C ILE A 173 11.98 17.60 9.94
N GLY A 174 11.72 18.60 9.11
CA GLY A 174 10.41 18.83 8.53
C GLY A 174 9.92 17.66 7.64
N ALA A 175 10.79 17.14 6.79
CA ALA A 175 10.48 16.01 5.91
C ALA A 175 10.21 14.72 6.70
N ILE A 176 10.99 14.45 7.77
CA ILE A 176 10.75 13.30 8.65
C ILE A 176 9.42 13.48 9.40
N ALA A 177 9.11 14.69 9.88
CA ALA A 177 7.81 14.96 10.51
C ALA A 177 6.64 14.75 9.54
N TRP A 178 6.77 15.20 8.30
CA TRP A 178 5.80 14.93 7.22
C TRP A 178 5.61 13.43 7.01
N ASN A 179 6.71 12.68 6.85
CA ASN A 179 6.66 11.23 6.68
C ASN A 179 6.00 10.53 7.87
N PHE A 180 6.25 10.97 9.10
CA PHE A 180 5.58 10.44 10.28
C PHE A 180 4.08 10.65 10.22
N VAL A 181 3.62 11.87 9.90
CA VAL A 181 2.19 12.20 9.79
C VAL A 181 1.51 11.31 8.75
N LEU A 182 2.08 11.20 7.55
CA LEU A 182 1.51 10.38 6.49
C LEU A 182 1.54 8.89 6.81
N ASN A 183 2.62 8.39 7.39
CA ASN A 183 2.69 7.00 7.83
C ASN A 183 1.66 6.69 8.92
N ASN A 184 1.45 7.60 9.87
CA ASN A 184 0.44 7.46 10.92
C ASN A 184 -1.00 7.49 10.35
N LEU A 185 -1.24 8.21 9.24
CA LEU A 185 -2.55 8.32 8.61
C LEU A 185 -2.85 7.19 7.61
N PHE A 186 -1.85 6.72 6.88
CA PHE A 186 -2.02 5.80 5.75
C PHE A 186 -1.40 4.44 6.00
N THR A 187 -0.11 4.36 6.33
CA THR A 187 0.63 3.09 6.46
C THR A 187 0.24 2.32 7.73
N TYR A 188 0.11 3.04 8.86
CA TYR A 188 -0.20 2.47 10.18
C TYR A 188 -1.56 2.92 10.72
N ARG A 189 -2.55 3.07 9.83
CA ARG A 189 -3.89 3.56 10.17
C ARG A 189 -4.65 2.70 11.18
N ASP A 190 -4.39 1.40 11.17
CA ASP A 190 -4.91 0.41 12.10
C ASP A 190 -4.32 0.56 13.52
N GLN A 191 -3.16 1.21 13.62
CA GLN A 191 -2.42 1.47 14.86
C GLN A 191 -2.18 2.96 15.07
N ARG A 192 -3.08 3.80 14.56
CA ARG A 192 -2.92 5.25 14.52
C ARG A 192 -2.70 5.83 15.92
N LEU A 193 -1.61 6.56 16.07
CA LEU A 193 -1.27 7.29 17.28
C LEU A 193 -2.05 8.62 17.36
N THR A 194 -2.54 8.96 18.55
CA THR A 194 -3.30 10.19 18.84
C THR A 194 -2.85 10.79 20.17
N GLY A 195 -3.17 12.06 20.40
CA GLY A 195 -2.86 12.76 21.64
C GLY A 195 -1.38 12.72 22.00
N TRP A 196 -1.06 12.42 23.25
CA TRP A 196 0.33 12.37 23.72
C TRP A 196 1.17 11.29 23.04
N HIS A 197 0.56 10.16 22.67
CA HIS A 197 1.26 9.10 21.93
C HIS A 197 1.69 9.54 20.52
N PHE A 198 1.00 10.48 19.91
CA PHE A 198 1.43 11.08 18.65
C PHE A 198 2.75 11.85 18.81
N LEU A 199 2.87 12.68 19.84
CA LEU A 199 4.10 13.46 20.10
C LEU A 199 5.29 12.56 20.44
N THR A 200 5.10 11.60 21.34
CA THR A 200 6.15 10.63 21.69
C THR A 200 6.54 9.75 20.50
N GLY A 201 5.57 9.38 19.66
CA GLY A 201 5.78 8.64 18.43
C GLY A 201 6.60 9.45 17.41
N LEU A 202 6.29 10.74 17.26
CA LEU A 202 7.05 11.66 16.39
C LEU A 202 8.52 11.73 16.80
N VAL A 203 8.78 11.92 18.09
CA VAL A 203 10.17 12.00 18.60
C VAL A 203 10.92 10.68 18.37
N ARG A 204 10.29 9.54 18.67
CA ARG A 204 10.89 8.22 18.41
C ARG A 204 11.17 8.02 16.93
N PHE A 205 10.23 8.40 16.05
CA PHE A 205 10.41 8.28 14.61
C PHE A 205 11.56 9.15 14.09
N GLN A 206 11.71 10.38 14.60
CA GLN A 206 12.85 11.26 14.30
C GLN A 206 14.19 10.59 14.64
N VAL A 207 14.30 10.02 15.84
CA VAL A 207 15.54 9.33 16.29
C VAL A 207 15.84 8.12 15.41
N ILE A 208 14.83 7.30 15.10
CA ILE A 208 14.99 6.11 14.25
C ILE A 208 15.48 6.50 12.85
N CYS A 209 14.88 7.54 12.25
CA CYS A 209 15.25 8.02 10.93
C CYS A 209 16.67 8.65 10.92
N ALA A 210 17.07 9.31 12.00
CA ALA A 210 18.45 9.83 12.14
C ALA A 210 19.49 8.69 12.16
N ILE A 211 19.20 7.59 12.89
CA ILE A 211 20.05 6.40 12.89
C ILE A 211 20.07 5.75 11.50
N GLY A 212 18.90 5.65 10.83
CA GLY A 212 18.80 5.15 9.47
C GLY A 212 19.61 5.98 8.46
N ALA A 213 19.64 7.29 8.62
CA ALA A 213 20.46 8.18 7.78
C ALA A 213 21.97 7.95 7.99
N ILE A 214 22.41 7.77 9.23
CA ILE A 214 23.80 7.43 9.53
C ILE A 214 24.18 6.07 8.92
N SER A 215 23.30 5.06 9.06
CA SER A 215 23.50 3.73 8.47
C SER A 215 23.57 3.79 6.95
N ASN A 216 22.68 4.59 6.31
CA ASN A 216 22.70 4.81 4.86
C ASN A 216 24.07 5.35 4.40
N VAL A 217 24.56 6.42 5.03
CA VAL A 217 25.87 7.03 4.69
C VAL A 217 26.99 6.01 4.89
N GLY A 218 27.03 5.32 6.03
CA GLY A 218 28.08 4.35 6.36
C GLY A 218 28.14 3.20 5.33
N ILE A 219 26.99 2.66 4.95
CA ILE A 219 26.92 1.56 3.99
C ILE A 219 27.20 2.03 2.56
N ALA A 220 26.70 3.21 2.18
CA ALA A 220 27.01 3.78 0.87
C ALA A 220 28.51 4.02 0.71
N THR A 221 29.17 4.58 1.75
CA THR A 221 30.62 4.77 1.75
C THR A 221 31.37 3.45 1.64
N TRP A 222 30.98 2.43 2.43
CA TRP A 222 31.59 1.12 2.37
C TRP A 222 31.47 0.44 1.00
N ILE A 223 30.30 0.52 0.36
CA ILE A 223 30.11 -0.02 -1.01
C ILE A 223 30.96 0.76 -2.00
N TYR A 224 31.01 2.09 -1.90
CA TYR A 224 31.78 2.95 -2.80
C TYR A 224 33.29 2.66 -2.72
N ASP A 225 33.80 2.46 -1.52
CA ASP A 225 35.21 2.10 -1.31
C ASP A 225 35.57 0.73 -1.91
N TYR A 226 34.58 -0.16 -2.10
CA TYR A 226 34.79 -1.49 -2.70
C TYR A 226 34.68 -1.50 -4.23
N ASP A 227 33.70 -0.81 -4.80
CA ASP A 227 33.34 -0.94 -6.23
C ASP A 227 33.40 0.40 -7.02
N GLU A 228 33.67 1.54 -6.35
CA GLU A 228 33.76 2.89 -6.92
C GLU A 228 32.55 3.35 -7.75
N VAL A 229 31.45 2.57 -7.79
CA VAL A 229 30.25 2.91 -8.54
C VAL A 229 29.25 3.66 -7.65
N TRP A 230 29.30 4.99 -7.72
CA TRP A 230 28.58 5.90 -6.82
C TRP A 230 27.05 5.66 -6.75
N TRP A 231 26.40 5.31 -7.86
CA TRP A 231 24.95 5.08 -7.88
C TRP A 231 24.57 3.74 -7.23
N ILE A 232 25.38 2.70 -7.36
CA ILE A 232 25.19 1.41 -6.65
C ILE A 232 25.34 1.62 -5.15
N ALA A 233 26.38 2.36 -4.75
CA ALA A 233 26.62 2.72 -3.35
C ALA A 233 25.44 3.52 -2.76
N GLY A 234 24.97 4.53 -3.50
CA GLY A 234 23.81 5.34 -3.10
C GLY A 234 22.51 4.52 -2.96
N LEU A 235 22.23 3.65 -3.94
CA LEU A 235 21.05 2.77 -3.89
C LEU A 235 21.14 1.77 -2.72
N GLY A 236 22.30 1.15 -2.50
CA GLY A 236 22.51 0.19 -1.42
C GLY A 236 22.29 0.84 -0.04
N GLY A 237 22.90 2.00 0.18
CA GLY A 237 22.70 2.77 1.40
C GLY A 237 21.24 3.19 1.63
N ALA A 238 20.58 3.72 0.58
CA ALA A 238 19.18 4.14 0.65
C ALA A 238 18.24 2.96 0.94
N LEU A 239 18.46 1.81 0.32
CA LEU A 239 17.65 0.60 0.54
C LEU A 239 17.75 0.14 2.00
N ILE A 240 18.96 0.03 2.54
CA ILE A 240 19.17 -0.42 3.90
C ILE A 240 18.64 0.58 4.91
N GLY A 241 18.88 1.89 4.69
CA GLY A 241 18.29 2.93 5.52
C GLY A 241 16.76 2.91 5.52
N THR A 242 16.15 2.66 4.38
CA THR A 242 14.68 2.54 4.27
C THR A 242 14.14 1.30 4.98
N VAL A 243 14.80 0.15 4.82
CA VAL A 243 14.43 -1.09 5.51
C VAL A 243 14.56 -0.93 7.01
N TRP A 244 15.67 -0.33 7.49
CA TRP A 244 15.85 0.02 8.89
C TRP A 244 14.72 0.88 9.42
N ASN A 245 14.44 2.00 8.75
CA ASN A 245 13.40 2.93 9.16
C ASN A 245 12.03 2.23 9.22
N PHE A 246 11.71 1.38 8.25
CA PHE A 246 10.45 0.64 8.24
C PHE A 246 10.36 -0.37 9.39
N VAL A 247 11.34 -1.26 9.53
CA VAL A 247 11.31 -2.36 10.51
C VAL A 247 11.31 -1.83 11.93
N VAL A 248 12.24 -0.89 12.22
CA VAL A 248 12.37 -0.35 13.58
C VAL A 248 11.20 0.55 13.96
N SER A 249 10.66 1.34 13.00
CA SER A 249 9.47 2.14 13.26
C SER A 249 8.24 1.26 13.53
N ALA A 250 8.04 0.19 12.76
CA ALA A 250 6.95 -0.75 12.97
C ALA A 250 7.02 -1.38 14.38
N ALA A 251 8.22 -1.72 14.84
CA ALA A 251 8.43 -2.37 16.13
C ALA A 251 8.34 -1.42 17.34
N LEU A 252 8.83 -0.17 17.20
CA LEU A 252 9.01 0.74 18.35
C LEU A 252 8.04 1.91 18.38
N VAL A 253 7.52 2.35 17.23
CA VAL A 253 6.59 3.50 17.13
C VAL A 253 5.15 3.00 17.06
N TRP A 254 4.85 2.03 16.17
CA TRP A 254 3.51 1.50 15.93
C TRP A 254 3.36 0.04 16.40
N ARG A 255 3.87 -0.26 17.58
CA ARG A 255 3.73 -1.61 18.17
C ARG A 255 2.26 -1.90 18.48
N GLN A 256 1.75 -3.06 18.05
CA GLN A 256 0.47 -3.58 18.53
C GLN A 256 0.54 -3.77 20.05
N ARG A 257 -0.42 -3.19 20.76
CA ARG A 257 -0.66 -3.45 22.18
C ARG A 257 -1.70 -4.55 22.31
#